data_2b0306264600223e11bb49348b2cd1af
#
_entry.id   2b0306264600223e11bb49348b2cd1af
#
_cell.length_a   1.000
_cell.length_b   1.000
_cell.length_c   1.000
_cell.angle_alpha   90.00
_cell.angle_beta   90.00
_cell.angle_gamma   90.00
#
_symmetry.space_group_name_H-M   'P 1'
#
loop_
_entity.id
_entity.type
_entity.pdbx_description
1 polymer ?
#
loop_
_entity_poly.entity_id
_entity_poly.type
_entity_poly.pdbx_seq_one_letter_code
_entity_poly.pdbx_strand_id
1 'polypeptide(L)'
;VGLTGSGTASAFEERVIALLNSRKSPLVHLTHNDLDAVGGDAIHRMRYGAITTIFCSVGSFPQALDAIATVKGNGTVLSISDLGYQPGIATRIRKVNESGWQIEWRDHHRWSEQDIASVENSCSLLRIDTTTCACGICARDLLPDNPAAREVARVVCDYDLWKHEDPRSAVLGVVLQRWKNRDYVRDRLAEGVFTDRRIEEEYQDIVTDMEAKIAKSIRKATILGSTYRIAFAPLLGYPSETAARMRKELSTDIEVLISREGRFSLRSVPAISHLIAREYGGGGHPNAAGGSFGFSFWNRIRFRIFGTVPEFARFVEIAESL
;
A
#
# COMPACT_ATOMS: atom_id res chain seq x y z
N VAL A 1 -1.07 43.28 -0.65
CA VAL A 1 -1.23 42.75 0.71
C VAL A 1 -1.66 41.31 0.55
N GLY A 2 -0.68 40.39 0.60
CA GLY A 2 -0.90 38.95 0.44
C GLY A 2 -1.25 38.37 1.80
N LEU A 3 -2.42 37.78 1.92
CA LEU A 3 -2.82 36.94 3.05
C LEU A 3 -2.09 35.60 2.91
N THR A 4 -1.10 35.38 3.76
CA THR A 4 -0.52 34.06 4.02
C THR A 4 -1.57 33.23 4.75
N GLY A 5 -2.23 32.34 4.02
CA GLY A 5 -3.10 31.35 4.61
C GLY A 5 -2.29 30.38 5.46
N SER A 6 -2.37 30.51 6.78
CA SER A 6 -2.00 29.44 7.70
C SER A 6 -3.05 28.34 7.56
N GLY A 7 -2.81 27.38 6.65
CA GLY A 7 -3.59 26.17 6.59
C GLY A 7 -3.46 25.44 7.94
N THR A 8 -4.57 25.15 8.58
CA THR A 8 -4.61 24.30 9.78
C THR A 8 -4.02 22.94 9.41
N ALA A 9 -3.06 22.45 10.20
CA ALA A 9 -2.48 21.13 10.01
C ALA A 9 -3.61 20.07 9.98
N SER A 10 -3.46 19.07 9.11
CA SER A 10 -4.43 17.97 9.07
C SER A 10 -4.33 17.15 10.37
N ALA A 11 -5.38 16.43 10.72
CA ALA A 11 -5.37 15.53 11.90
C ALA A 11 -4.25 14.47 11.83
N PHE A 12 -3.77 14.15 10.65
CA PHE A 12 -2.62 13.27 10.45
C PHE A 12 -1.31 13.99 10.82
N GLU A 13 -1.09 15.20 10.33
CA GLU A 13 0.09 16.01 10.64
C GLU A 13 0.21 16.31 12.13
N GLU A 14 -0.90 16.66 12.78
CA GLU A 14 -0.95 16.88 14.23
C GLU A 14 -0.52 15.64 15.03
N ARG A 15 -0.97 14.45 14.61
CA ARG A 15 -0.54 13.19 15.25
C ARG A 15 0.95 12.92 15.04
N VAL A 16 1.48 13.18 13.83
CA VAL A 16 2.92 13.02 13.54
C VAL A 16 3.72 13.97 14.43
N ILE A 17 3.35 15.24 14.52
CA ILE A 17 4.03 16.23 15.35
C ILE A 17 3.99 15.82 16.84
N ALA A 18 2.84 15.40 17.35
CA ALA A 18 2.70 14.95 18.73
C ALA A 18 3.60 13.74 19.03
N LEU A 19 3.63 12.77 18.13
CA LEU A 19 4.48 11.58 18.23
C LEU A 19 5.97 11.96 18.25
N LEU A 20 6.40 12.86 17.37
CA LEU A 20 7.78 13.32 17.29
C LEU A 20 8.21 14.13 18.53
N ASN A 21 7.32 14.95 19.09
CA ASN A 21 7.63 15.73 20.29
C ASN A 21 7.72 14.84 21.55
N SER A 22 7.07 13.69 21.54
CA SER A 22 7.14 12.71 22.65
C SER A 22 8.22 11.64 22.47
N ARG A 23 8.97 11.66 21.34
CA ARG A 23 9.99 10.65 21.02
C ARG A 23 11.09 10.59 22.08
N LYS A 24 11.50 9.39 22.42
CA LYS A 24 12.64 9.12 23.32
C LYS A 24 13.79 8.43 22.59
N SER A 25 13.52 7.90 21.39
CA SER A 25 14.51 7.22 20.57
C SER A 25 15.32 8.22 19.73
N PRO A 26 16.61 7.98 19.51
CA PRO A 26 17.45 8.75 18.59
C PRO A 26 17.14 8.41 17.13
N LEU A 27 16.21 7.50 16.86
CA LEU A 27 15.79 7.08 15.53
C LEU A 27 14.26 7.16 15.40
N VAL A 28 13.84 7.74 14.29
CA VAL A 28 12.44 7.72 13.81
C VAL A 28 12.40 6.93 12.50
N HIS A 29 11.53 5.95 12.43
CA HIS A 29 11.30 5.19 11.21
C HIS A 29 10.02 5.67 10.52
N LEU A 30 10.13 6.18 9.31
CA LEU A 30 9.03 6.57 8.43
C LEU A 30 8.89 5.54 7.32
N THR A 31 7.74 4.87 7.24
CA THR A 31 7.57 3.77 6.30
C THR A 31 6.14 3.66 5.79
N HIS A 32 5.93 2.87 4.76
CA HIS A 32 4.62 2.51 4.23
C HIS A 32 3.80 1.73 5.28
N ASN A 33 2.73 1.09 4.89
CA ASN A 33 1.78 0.47 5.81
C ASN A 33 1.36 -0.97 5.40
N ASP A 34 2.24 -1.68 4.72
CA ASP A 34 2.05 -3.08 4.32
C ASP A 34 3.01 -4.04 5.05
N LEU A 35 3.16 -5.25 4.54
CA LEU A 35 4.01 -6.26 5.17
C LEU A 35 5.49 -5.91 5.04
N ASP A 36 5.93 -5.30 3.93
CA ASP A 36 7.31 -4.88 3.73
C ASP A 36 7.72 -3.80 4.75
N ALA A 37 6.85 -2.80 4.91
CA ALA A 37 7.01 -1.75 5.90
C ALA A 37 7.05 -2.29 7.35
N VAL A 38 6.17 -3.23 7.68
CA VAL A 38 6.10 -3.86 9.00
C VAL A 38 7.33 -4.71 9.28
N GLY A 39 7.81 -5.45 8.27
CA GLY A 39 9.06 -6.20 8.33
C GLY A 39 10.28 -5.29 8.51
N GLY A 40 10.35 -4.21 7.73
CA GLY A 40 11.38 -3.18 7.85
C GLY A 40 11.43 -2.57 9.26
N ASP A 41 10.26 -2.27 9.86
CA ASP A 41 10.18 -1.76 11.23
C ASP A 41 10.63 -2.80 12.26
N ALA A 42 10.29 -4.08 12.06
CA ALA A 42 10.78 -5.17 12.89
C ALA A 42 12.32 -5.26 12.87
N ILE A 43 12.95 -5.15 11.70
CA ILE A 43 14.41 -5.13 11.55
C ILE A 43 15.04 -3.94 12.30
N HIS A 44 14.44 -2.75 12.20
CA HIS A 44 14.90 -1.59 12.96
C HIS A 44 14.84 -1.84 14.48
N ARG A 45 13.75 -2.48 14.95
CA ARG A 45 13.59 -2.83 16.37
C ARG A 45 14.57 -3.90 16.83
N MET A 46 14.87 -4.89 16.00
CA MET A 46 15.94 -5.85 16.29
C MET A 46 17.30 -5.16 16.49
N ARG A 47 17.56 -4.08 15.74
CA ARG A 47 18.83 -3.35 15.78
C ARG A 47 18.90 -2.34 16.91
N TYR A 48 17.83 -1.58 17.14
CA TYR A 48 17.84 -0.39 18.00
C TYR A 48 16.95 -0.50 19.24
N GLY A 49 16.19 -1.58 19.39
CA GLY A 49 15.18 -1.71 20.44
C GLY A 49 13.93 -0.86 20.13
N ALA A 50 13.41 -0.19 21.14
CA ALA A 50 12.23 0.66 20.96
C ALA A 50 12.55 1.90 20.15
N ILE A 51 11.85 2.09 19.04
CA ILE A 51 11.94 3.25 18.16
C ILE A 51 10.60 3.94 17.99
N THR A 52 10.62 5.16 17.48
CA THR A 52 9.41 5.87 17.07
C THR A 52 9.13 5.56 15.61
N THR A 53 7.93 5.04 15.31
CA THR A 53 7.55 4.67 13.95
C THR A 53 6.36 5.49 13.46
N ILE A 54 6.46 6.02 12.25
CA ILE A 54 5.41 6.71 11.52
C ILE A 54 5.07 5.87 10.31
N PHE A 55 3.88 5.27 10.34
CA PHE A 55 3.32 4.59 9.17
C PHE A 55 2.47 5.55 8.36
N CYS A 56 2.66 5.58 7.04
CA CYS A 56 1.87 6.43 6.15
C CYS A 56 1.54 5.73 4.84
N SER A 57 0.51 6.19 4.15
CA SER A 57 0.26 5.78 2.77
C SER A 57 1.15 6.56 1.81
N VAL A 58 1.31 6.05 0.58
CA VAL A 58 2.00 6.76 -0.51
C VAL A 58 1.43 8.18 -0.67
N GLY A 59 0.09 8.34 -0.60
CA GLY A 59 -0.56 9.65 -0.73
C GLY A 59 -0.35 10.59 0.46
N SER A 60 -0.06 10.07 1.66
CA SER A 60 0.20 10.89 2.86
C SER A 60 1.69 11.05 3.19
N PHE A 61 2.58 10.46 2.41
CA PHE A 61 4.03 10.62 2.56
C PHE A 61 4.50 12.09 2.47
N PRO A 62 4.02 12.90 1.50
CA PRO A 62 4.36 14.32 1.47
C PRO A 62 3.95 15.07 2.75
N GLN A 63 2.73 14.82 3.27
CA GLN A 63 2.26 15.44 4.51
C GLN A 63 3.07 15.00 5.73
N ALA A 64 3.49 13.72 5.78
CA ALA A 64 4.37 13.23 6.84
C ALA A 64 5.69 14.01 6.85
N LEU A 65 6.31 14.22 5.69
CA LEU A 65 7.56 15.00 5.57
C LEU A 65 7.34 16.50 5.93
N ASP A 66 6.22 17.09 5.51
CA ASP A 66 5.87 18.46 5.88
C ASP A 66 5.75 18.60 7.41
N ALA A 67 5.08 17.66 8.09
CA ALA A 67 4.98 17.62 9.54
C ALA A 67 6.34 17.42 10.22
N ILE A 68 7.18 16.48 9.73
CA ILE A 68 8.51 16.20 10.27
C ILE A 68 9.41 17.45 10.16
N ALA A 69 9.34 18.18 9.05
CA ALA A 69 10.12 19.40 8.84
C ALA A 69 9.81 20.52 9.84
N THR A 70 8.63 20.50 10.48
CA THR A 70 8.27 21.50 11.53
C THR A 70 8.88 21.18 12.88
N VAL A 71 9.40 19.97 13.09
CA VAL A 71 9.97 19.50 14.35
C VAL A 71 11.51 19.46 14.22
N LYS A 72 12.24 20.00 15.19
CA LYS A 72 13.70 19.96 15.18
C LYS A 72 14.22 18.52 15.33
N GLY A 73 15.05 18.11 14.38
CA GLY A 73 15.69 16.79 14.38
C GLY A 73 16.76 16.64 15.45
N ASN A 74 17.58 17.67 15.65
CA ASN A 74 18.69 17.68 16.61
C ASN A 74 19.66 16.49 16.41
N GLY A 75 19.91 16.11 15.16
CA GLY A 75 20.76 14.96 14.83
C GLY A 75 20.06 13.60 14.93
N THR A 76 18.75 13.56 15.22
CA THR A 76 17.97 12.31 15.17
C THR A 76 17.98 11.75 13.76
N VAL A 77 18.16 10.44 13.63
CA VAL A 77 18.05 9.73 12.35
C VAL A 77 16.58 9.58 11.96
N LEU A 78 16.24 10.07 10.77
CA LEU A 78 15.00 9.73 10.08
C LEU A 78 15.32 8.62 9.08
N SER A 79 15.00 7.38 9.45
CA SER A 79 15.11 6.26 8.54
C SER A 79 13.81 6.14 7.73
N ILE A 80 13.89 6.28 6.42
CA ILE A 80 12.76 6.11 5.50
C ILE A 80 12.92 4.76 4.81
N SER A 81 11.85 3.97 4.74
CA SER A 81 11.86 2.72 3.96
C SER A 81 10.53 2.49 3.25
N ASP A 82 10.58 1.77 2.12
CA ASP A 82 9.38 1.34 1.38
C ASP A 82 8.44 2.51 1.00
N LEU A 83 9.03 3.64 0.65
CA LEU A 83 8.34 4.84 0.17
C LEU A 83 9.12 5.39 -1.01
N GLY A 84 8.59 5.19 -2.22
CA GLY A 84 9.21 5.63 -3.45
C GLY A 84 9.19 7.15 -3.65
N TYR A 85 10.06 7.62 -4.55
CA TYR A 85 10.08 9.02 -4.95
C TYR A 85 8.76 9.45 -5.59
N GLN A 86 8.37 10.70 -5.31
CA GLN A 86 7.19 11.33 -5.89
C GLN A 86 7.51 12.79 -6.26
N PRO A 87 6.80 13.38 -7.22
CA PRO A 87 6.97 14.79 -7.55
C PRO A 87 6.86 15.69 -6.30
N GLY A 88 7.82 16.61 -6.14
CA GLY A 88 7.87 17.54 -5.01
C GLY A 88 8.48 17.00 -3.72
N ILE A 89 8.89 15.74 -3.66
CA ILE A 89 9.53 15.14 -2.47
C ILE A 89 10.91 15.75 -2.23
N ALA A 90 11.70 16.04 -3.26
CA ALA A 90 13.05 16.60 -3.11
C ALA A 90 13.07 17.89 -2.26
N THR A 91 12.11 18.78 -2.50
CA THR A 91 11.97 20.00 -1.71
C THR A 91 11.65 19.73 -0.24
N ARG A 92 10.83 18.71 0.04
CA ARG A 92 10.47 18.31 1.40
C ARG A 92 11.63 17.66 2.14
N ILE A 93 12.34 16.75 1.49
CA ILE A 93 13.55 16.10 2.02
C ILE A 93 14.60 17.16 2.41
N ARG A 94 14.81 18.17 1.56
CA ARG A 94 15.71 19.27 1.88
C ARG A 94 15.28 20.03 3.14
N LYS A 95 13.99 20.37 3.26
CA LYS A 95 13.46 21.05 4.47
C LYS A 95 13.61 20.19 5.73
N VAL A 96 13.39 18.88 5.63
CA VAL A 96 13.59 17.94 6.73
C VAL A 96 15.08 17.94 7.15
N ASN A 97 16.00 17.85 6.19
CA ASN A 97 17.43 17.91 6.46
C ASN A 97 17.84 19.27 7.09
N GLU A 98 17.36 20.40 6.56
CA GLU A 98 17.58 21.75 7.10
C GLU A 98 17.02 21.91 8.53
N SER A 99 16.02 21.12 8.92
CA SER A 99 15.49 21.07 10.28
C SER A 99 16.33 20.24 11.25
N GLY A 100 17.48 19.72 10.80
CA GLY A 100 18.48 19.03 11.62
C GLY A 100 18.25 17.53 11.75
N TRP A 101 17.47 16.91 10.85
CA TRP A 101 17.36 15.46 10.75
C TRP A 101 18.46 14.87 9.89
N GLN A 102 19.00 13.72 10.29
CA GLN A 102 19.88 12.90 9.47
C GLN A 102 19.02 11.88 8.71
N ILE A 103 19.00 11.96 7.37
CA ILE A 103 18.08 11.16 6.57
C ILE A 103 18.81 9.95 6.01
N GLU A 104 18.30 8.76 6.34
CA GLU A 104 18.68 7.49 5.71
C GLU A 104 17.46 6.96 4.94
N TRP A 105 17.61 6.73 3.64
CA TRP A 105 16.50 6.27 2.81
C TRP A 105 16.84 4.95 2.10
N ARG A 106 16.02 3.93 2.35
CA ARG A 106 16.14 2.57 1.77
C ARG A 106 14.86 2.24 1.03
N ASP A 107 14.95 2.07 -0.29
CA ASP A 107 13.77 1.82 -1.09
C ASP A 107 14.04 0.83 -2.24
N HIS A 108 13.01 0.10 -2.64
CA HIS A 108 13.09 -0.90 -3.71
C HIS A 108 12.30 -0.52 -4.97
N HIS A 109 11.61 0.61 -4.95
CA HIS A 109 10.91 1.12 -6.12
C HIS A 109 11.90 1.60 -7.19
N ARG A 110 11.41 1.73 -8.42
CA ARG A 110 12.22 2.27 -9.52
C ARG A 110 12.26 3.78 -9.45
N TRP A 111 13.46 4.33 -9.38
CA TRP A 111 13.72 5.77 -9.44
C TRP A 111 14.51 6.08 -10.71
N SER A 112 14.28 7.25 -11.29
CA SER A 112 15.15 7.76 -12.34
C SER A 112 16.46 8.30 -11.74
N GLU A 113 17.52 8.40 -12.54
CA GLU A 113 18.77 9.03 -12.13
C GLU A 113 18.55 10.47 -11.67
N GLN A 114 17.61 11.18 -12.29
CA GLN A 114 17.23 12.52 -11.92
C GLN A 114 16.58 12.59 -10.53
N ASP A 115 15.72 11.62 -10.19
CA ASP A 115 15.10 11.53 -8.86
C ASP A 115 16.16 11.32 -7.79
N ILE A 116 17.09 10.39 -8.02
CA ILE A 116 18.23 10.11 -7.12
C ILE A 116 19.04 11.37 -6.90
N ALA A 117 19.52 12.00 -7.98
CA ALA A 117 20.35 13.21 -7.93
C ALA A 117 19.66 14.38 -7.19
N SER A 118 18.32 14.43 -7.22
CA SER A 118 17.54 15.50 -6.59
C SER A 118 17.53 15.45 -5.05
N VAL A 119 17.80 14.27 -4.45
CA VAL A 119 17.73 14.06 -2.99
C VAL A 119 19.04 13.58 -2.36
N GLU A 120 19.97 13.00 -3.13
CA GLU A 120 21.18 12.35 -2.59
C GLU A 120 21.99 13.26 -1.66
N ASN A 121 22.15 14.55 -2.00
CA ASN A 121 22.87 15.51 -1.18
C ASN A 121 22.17 15.89 0.14
N SER A 122 20.91 15.53 0.29
CA SER A 122 20.11 15.77 1.51
C SER A 122 20.01 14.51 2.38
N CYS A 123 20.51 13.38 1.91
CA CYS A 123 20.49 12.10 2.62
C CYS A 123 21.90 11.74 3.10
N SER A 124 22.02 11.30 4.34
CA SER A 124 23.26 10.69 4.86
C SER A 124 23.48 9.28 4.31
N LEU A 125 22.40 8.61 3.93
CA LEU A 125 22.38 7.35 3.20
C LEU A 125 21.21 7.35 2.22
N LEU A 126 21.48 6.98 0.98
CA LEU A 126 20.45 6.66 -0.02
C LEU A 126 20.76 5.29 -0.62
N ARG A 127 19.85 4.34 -0.48
CA ARG A 127 19.99 2.97 -0.97
C ARG A 127 18.77 2.58 -1.77
N ILE A 128 18.91 2.51 -3.09
CA ILE A 128 17.86 2.05 -3.99
C ILE A 128 18.29 0.71 -4.57
N ASP A 129 17.49 -0.33 -4.33
CA ASP A 129 17.80 -1.70 -4.80
C ASP A 129 16.51 -2.44 -5.19
N THR A 130 16.25 -2.53 -6.47
CA THR A 130 15.05 -3.16 -7.04
C THR A 130 15.13 -4.71 -7.10
N THR A 131 16.21 -5.31 -6.60
CA THR A 131 16.40 -6.77 -6.62
C THR A 131 15.83 -7.48 -5.39
N THR A 132 15.44 -6.71 -4.38
CA THR A 132 14.86 -7.19 -3.13
C THR A 132 13.76 -6.23 -2.66
N CYS A 133 13.04 -6.55 -1.60
CA CYS A 133 12.09 -5.65 -0.96
C CYS A 133 12.79 -4.69 0.03
N ALA A 134 12.13 -3.64 0.52
CA ALA A 134 12.73 -2.69 1.45
C ALA A 134 13.14 -3.31 2.79
N CYS A 135 12.38 -4.29 3.30
CA CYS A 135 12.78 -5.08 4.47
C CYS A 135 14.09 -5.84 4.22
N GLY A 136 14.30 -6.37 3.01
CA GLY A 136 15.54 -7.02 2.59
C GLY A 136 16.73 -6.07 2.61
N ILE A 137 16.54 -4.83 2.13
CA ILE A 137 17.57 -3.79 2.20
C ILE A 137 17.88 -3.46 3.67
N CYS A 138 16.84 -3.25 4.49
CA CYS A 138 17.01 -2.96 5.92
C CYS A 138 17.78 -4.08 6.64
N ALA A 139 17.44 -5.35 6.40
CA ALA A 139 18.12 -6.48 7.04
C ALA A 139 19.60 -6.54 6.65
N ARG A 140 19.92 -6.37 5.38
CA ARG A 140 21.29 -6.38 4.87
C ARG A 140 22.13 -5.23 5.42
N ASP A 141 21.56 -4.02 5.48
CA ASP A 141 22.30 -2.83 5.90
C ASP A 141 22.44 -2.71 7.43
N LEU A 142 21.39 -3.05 8.19
CA LEU A 142 21.35 -2.86 9.64
C LEU A 142 21.84 -4.07 10.44
N LEU A 143 21.65 -5.28 9.92
CA LEU A 143 21.89 -6.54 10.61
C LEU A 143 22.46 -7.63 9.66
N PRO A 144 23.56 -7.36 8.94
CA PRO A 144 24.06 -8.26 7.87
C PRO A 144 24.36 -9.68 8.37
N ASP A 145 24.79 -9.84 9.62
CA ASP A 145 25.19 -11.13 10.18
C ASP A 145 24.11 -11.78 11.06
N ASN A 146 22.91 -11.16 11.16
CA ASN A 146 21.84 -11.69 11.99
C ASN A 146 20.94 -12.67 11.19
N PRO A 147 20.95 -13.98 11.53
CA PRO A 147 20.15 -14.98 10.81
C PRO A 147 18.63 -14.76 10.97
N ALA A 148 18.15 -14.26 12.12
CA ALA A 148 16.74 -13.98 12.32
C ALA A 148 16.28 -12.80 11.45
N ALA A 149 17.09 -11.74 11.33
CA ALA A 149 16.81 -10.62 10.43
C ALA A 149 16.75 -11.05 8.96
N ARG A 150 17.68 -11.92 8.53
CA ARG A 150 17.66 -12.49 7.18
C ARG A 150 16.41 -13.34 6.93
N GLU A 151 15.96 -14.12 7.91
CA GLU A 151 14.77 -14.96 7.78
C GLU A 151 13.49 -14.08 7.72
N VAL A 152 13.39 -13.03 8.54
CA VAL A 152 12.29 -12.05 8.43
C VAL A 152 12.25 -11.43 7.04
N ALA A 153 13.39 -10.95 6.55
CA ALA A 153 13.49 -10.37 5.22
C ALA A 153 13.08 -11.38 4.13
N ARG A 154 13.51 -12.64 4.23
CA ARG A 154 13.16 -13.67 3.26
C ARG A 154 11.66 -13.92 3.17
N VAL A 155 10.99 -14.05 4.31
CA VAL A 155 9.53 -14.29 4.36
C VAL A 155 8.75 -13.05 3.90
N VAL A 156 9.18 -11.86 4.31
CA VAL A 156 8.52 -10.60 3.93
C VAL A 156 8.67 -10.35 2.42
N CYS A 157 9.89 -10.48 1.88
CA CYS A 157 10.13 -10.27 0.45
C CYS A 157 9.48 -11.35 -0.43
N ASP A 158 9.20 -12.54 0.09
CA ASP A 158 8.42 -13.56 -0.62
C ASP A 158 7.00 -13.05 -0.95
N TYR A 159 6.36 -12.36 -0.01
CA TYR A 159 5.06 -11.75 -0.23
C TYR A 159 5.13 -10.52 -1.13
N ASP A 160 6.02 -9.59 -0.81
CA ASP A 160 6.13 -8.29 -1.48
C ASP A 160 6.51 -8.43 -2.97
N LEU A 161 7.45 -9.33 -3.26
CA LEU A 161 7.89 -9.63 -4.64
C LEU A 161 6.99 -10.65 -5.35
N TRP A 162 5.84 -10.98 -4.75
CA TRP A 162 4.81 -11.86 -5.32
C TRP A 162 5.30 -13.26 -5.69
N LYS A 163 6.23 -13.82 -4.90
CA LYS A 163 6.78 -15.18 -5.13
C LYS A 163 5.84 -16.26 -4.62
N HIS A 164 5.28 -16.06 -3.41
CA HIS A 164 4.35 -16.97 -2.74
C HIS A 164 4.89 -18.40 -2.59
N GLU A 165 6.18 -18.53 -2.32
CA GLU A 165 6.87 -19.82 -2.10
C GLU A 165 6.85 -20.21 -0.63
N ASP A 166 6.70 -19.25 0.28
CA ASP A 166 6.64 -19.46 1.73
C ASP A 166 5.20 -19.25 2.27
N PRO A 167 4.53 -20.28 2.78
CA PRO A 167 3.16 -20.15 3.28
C PRO A 167 3.01 -19.12 4.42
N ARG A 168 4.07 -18.86 5.18
CA ARG A 168 4.06 -17.84 6.25
C ARG A 168 3.87 -16.44 5.70
N SER A 169 4.40 -16.16 4.53
CA SER A 169 4.28 -14.85 3.87
C SER A 169 2.83 -14.53 3.56
N ALA A 170 2.09 -15.48 3.01
CA ALA A 170 0.67 -15.33 2.69
C ALA A 170 -0.18 -15.12 3.96
N VAL A 171 0.11 -15.87 5.03
CA VAL A 171 -0.58 -15.72 6.33
C VAL A 171 -0.39 -14.31 6.88
N LEU A 172 0.85 -13.82 6.94
CA LEU A 172 1.16 -12.49 7.46
C LEU A 172 0.53 -11.38 6.61
N GLY A 173 0.61 -11.48 5.27
CA GLY A 173 -0.01 -10.53 4.37
C GLY A 173 -1.53 -10.43 4.54
N VAL A 174 -2.21 -11.58 4.72
CA VAL A 174 -3.65 -11.61 5.01
C VAL A 174 -3.98 -11.01 6.36
N VAL A 175 -3.22 -11.33 7.42
CA VAL A 175 -3.44 -10.80 8.77
C VAL A 175 -3.30 -9.29 8.82
N LEU A 176 -2.39 -8.72 8.04
CA LEU A 176 -2.17 -7.27 7.95
C LEU A 176 -3.24 -6.52 7.14
N GLN A 177 -4.14 -7.18 6.44
CA GLN A 177 -5.33 -6.54 5.86
C GLN A 177 -6.22 -5.91 6.95
N ARG A 178 -6.11 -6.37 8.20
CA ARG A 178 -6.67 -5.69 9.36
C ARG A 178 -5.60 -4.87 10.05
N TRP A 179 -5.65 -3.57 9.87
CA TRP A 179 -4.69 -2.60 10.39
C TRP A 179 -4.41 -2.71 11.91
N LYS A 180 -5.39 -3.15 12.69
CA LYS A 180 -5.25 -3.38 14.13
C LYS A 180 -4.16 -4.41 14.49
N ASN A 181 -3.78 -5.28 13.56
CA ASN A 181 -2.82 -6.35 13.79
C ASN A 181 -1.37 -5.92 13.55
N ARG A 182 -1.16 -4.76 12.93
CA ARG A 182 0.16 -4.29 12.49
C ARG A 182 1.20 -4.30 13.60
N ASP A 183 0.91 -3.66 14.72
CA ASP A 183 1.89 -3.51 15.80
C ASP A 183 2.20 -4.86 16.44
N TYR A 184 1.21 -5.74 16.54
CA TYR A 184 1.41 -7.09 17.02
C TYR A 184 2.29 -7.90 16.07
N VAL A 185 1.99 -7.93 14.78
CA VAL A 185 2.80 -8.66 13.77
C VAL A 185 4.22 -8.14 13.75
N ARG A 186 4.41 -6.82 13.77
CA ARG A 186 5.73 -6.19 13.85
C ARG A 186 6.54 -6.70 15.05
N ASP A 187 5.93 -6.70 16.24
CA ASP A 187 6.61 -7.10 17.48
C ASP A 187 6.96 -8.60 17.44
N ARG A 188 6.08 -9.45 16.89
CA ARG A 188 6.37 -10.87 16.69
C ARG A 188 7.51 -11.08 15.69
N LEU A 189 7.51 -10.36 14.56
CA LEU A 189 8.63 -10.42 13.60
C LEU A 189 9.94 -9.95 14.23
N ALA A 190 9.92 -8.92 15.06
CA ALA A 190 11.11 -8.47 15.79
C ALA A 190 11.67 -9.51 16.76
N GLU A 191 10.85 -10.44 17.22
CA GLU A 191 11.25 -11.61 18.01
C GLU A 191 11.61 -12.84 17.15
N GLY A 192 11.53 -12.73 15.82
CA GLY A 192 11.75 -13.83 14.89
C GLY A 192 10.59 -14.84 14.85
N VAL A 193 9.41 -14.45 15.29
CA VAL A 193 8.20 -15.28 15.32
C VAL A 193 7.28 -14.91 14.16
N PHE A 194 6.94 -15.89 13.33
CA PHE A 194 6.13 -15.70 12.12
C PHE A 194 4.69 -16.16 12.29
N THR A 195 4.44 -17.04 13.24
CA THR A 195 3.12 -17.59 13.53
C THR A 195 3.01 -17.88 15.02
N ASP A 196 1.83 -17.65 15.54
CA ASP A 196 1.39 -18.05 16.87
C ASP A 196 -0.14 -18.16 16.87
N ARG A 197 -0.70 -18.59 18.00
CA ARG A 197 -2.14 -18.79 18.11
C ARG A 197 -2.97 -17.56 17.70
N ARG A 198 -2.55 -16.35 18.05
CA ARG A 198 -3.29 -15.13 17.72
C ARG A 198 -3.21 -14.81 16.23
N ILE A 199 -2.05 -14.99 15.60
CA ILE A 199 -1.89 -14.81 14.14
C ILE A 199 -2.76 -15.82 13.40
N GLU A 200 -2.78 -17.08 13.85
CA GLU A 200 -3.60 -18.12 13.24
C GLU A 200 -5.11 -17.85 13.39
N GLU A 201 -5.57 -17.47 14.58
CA GLU A 201 -6.97 -17.12 14.84
C GLU A 201 -7.41 -15.92 13.98
N GLU A 202 -6.61 -14.84 13.90
CA GLU A 202 -6.90 -13.68 13.05
C GLU A 202 -6.89 -14.06 11.56
N TYR A 203 -5.97 -14.91 11.13
CA TYR A 203 -5.92 -15.41 9.75
C TYR A 203 -7.20 -16.17 9.39
N GLN A 204 -7.62 -17.13 10.20
CA GLN A 204 -8.82 -17.92 9.96
C GLN A 204 -10.09 -17.06 9.94
N ASP A 205 -10.17 -16.09 10.83
CA ASP A 205 -11.30 -15.15 10.88
C ASP A 205 -11.35 -14.25 9.62
N ILE A 206 -10.20 -13.76 9.14
CA ILE A 206 -10.12 -12.96 7.91
C ILE A 206 -10.45 -13.81 6.69
N VAL A 207 -9.92 -15.02 6.58
CA VAL A 207 -10.18 -15.93 5.46
C VAL A 207 -11.67 -16.29 5.42
N THR A 208 -12.29 -16.55 6.57
CA THR A 208 -13.72 -16.84 6.64
C THR A 208 -14.58 -15.65 6.16
N ASP A 209 -14.26 -14.43 6.60
CA ASP A 209 -14.93 -13.21 6.14
C ASP A 209 -14.68 -12.96 4.64
N MET A 210 -13.45 -13.18 4.19
CA MET A 210 -13.05 -13.04 2.79
C MET A 210 -13.85 -14.00 1.88
N GLU A 211 -13.88 -15.29 2.21
CA GLU A 211 -14.63 -16.30 1.44
C GLU A 211 -16.12 -15.97 1.38
N ALA A 212 -16.72 -15.55 2.49
CA ALA A 212 -18.12 -15.16 2.54
C ALA A 212 -18.42 -13.93 1.64
N LYS A 213 -17.53 -12.93 1.65
CA LYS A 213 -17.64 -11.72 0.82
C LYS A 213 -17.42 -12.01 -0.66
N ILE A 214 -16.42 -12.81 -0.99
CA ILE A 214 -16.15 -13.26 -2.36
C ILE A 214 -17.34 -14.01 -2.93
N ALA A 215 -17.82 -15.04 -2.23
CA ALA A 215 -18.98 -15.81 -2.65
C ALA A 215 -20.22 -14.93 -2.84
N LYS A 216 -20.42 -13.93 -1.98
CA LYS A 216 -21.54 -12.97 -2.12
C LYS A 216 -21.37 -12.04 -3.32
N SER A 217 -20.16 -11.58 -3.63
CA SER A 217 -19.85 -10.81 -4.85
C SER A 217 -20.14 -11.62 -6.11
N ILE A 218 -19.61 -12.83 -6.18
CA ILE A 218 -19.76 -13.74 -7.33
C ILE A 218 -21.24 -14.06 -7.62
N ARG A 219 -22.02 -14.36 -6.59
CA ARG A 219 -23.47 -14.62 -6.75
C ARG A 219 -24.24 -13.44 -7.32
N LYS A 220 -23.71 -12.23 -7.23
CA LYS A 220 -24.31 -11.00 -7.75
C LYS A 220 -23.63 -10.49 -9.02
N ALA A 221 -22.74 -11.28 -9.59
CA ALA A 221 -22.04 -10.89 -10.80
C ALA A 221 -22.98 -10.89 -12.00
N THR A 222 -22.86 -9.85 -12.83
CA THR A 222 -23.49 -9.75 -14.15
C THR A 222 -22.40 -9.87 -15.19
N ILE A 223 -22.55 -10.78 -16.15
CA ILE A 223 -21.57 -10.98 -17.23
C ILE A 223 -22.12 -10.35 -18.51
N LEU A 224 -21.34 -9.50 -19.14
CA LEU A 224 -21.64 -8.81 -20.40
C LEU A 224 -20.45 -8.91 -21.35
N GLY A 225 -20.67 -8.44 -22.60
CA GLY A 225 -19.65 -8.36 -23.64
C GLY A 225 -19.69 -9.57 -24.60
N SER A 226 -19.15 -9.37 -25.78
CA SER A 226 -19.10 -10.33 -26.88
C SER A 226 -17.66 -10.73 -27.22
N THR A 227 -16.77 -9.77 -27.28
CA THR A 227 -15.33 -9.98 -27.52
C THR A 227 -14.63 -10.42 -26.24
N TYR A 228 -14.89 -9.72 -25.14
CA TYR A 228 -14.42 -10.06 -23.80
C TYR A 228 -15.58 -10.46 -22.89
N ARG A 229 -15.40 -11.49 -22.09
CA ARG A 229 -16.35 -11.84 -21.02
C ARG A 229 -16.06 -10.93 -19.82
N ILE A 230 -16.89 -9.90 -19.64
CA ILE A 230 -16.70 -8.87 -18.63
C ILE A 230 -17.67 -9.11 -17.47
N ALA A 231 -17.17 -9.38 -16.28
CA ALA A 231 -17.99 -9.54 -15.08
C ALA A 231 -18.01 -8.27 -14.23
N PHE A 232 -19.21 -7.81 -13.91
CA PHE A 232 -19.48 -6.69 -13.01
C PHE A 232 -20.04 -7.24 -11.71
N ALA A 233 -19.41 -6.95 -10.57
CA ALA A 233 -19.85 -7.42 -9.27
C ALA A 233 -19.70 -6.37 -8.17
N PRO A 234 -20.47 -6.44 -7.07
CA PRO A 234 -20.28 -5.55 -5.94
C PRO A 234 -18.92 -5.74 -5.28
N LEU A 235 -18.21 -4.64 -4.99
CA LEU A 235 -17.01 -4.65 -4.16
C LEU A 235 -17.41 -4.74 -2.69
N LEU A 236 -17.21 -5.91 -2.10
CA LEU A 236 -17.51 -6.17 -0.69
C LEU A 236 -16.24 -6.28 0.18
N GLY A 237 -15.09 -6.04 -0.39
CA GLY A 237 -13.75 -6.21 0.14
C GLY A 237 -12.94 -7.15 -0.74
N TYR A 238 -11.64 -7.20 -0.53
CA TYR A 238 -10.73 -8.16 -1.18
C TYR A 238 -10.78 -8.14 -2.72
N PRO A 239 -10.50 -6.98 -3.36
CA PRO A 239 -10.74 -6.83 -4.80
C PRO A 239 -9.88 -7.77 -5.65
N SER A 240 -8.64 -8.01 -5.29
CA SER A 240 -7.74 -8.87 -6.07
C SER A 240 -8.14 -10.33 -5.98
N GLU A 241 -8.43 -10.81 -4.79
CA GLU A 241 -8.87 -12.18 -4.52
C GLU A 241 -10.24 -12.45 -5.14
N THR A 242 -11.15 -11.47 -5.05
CA THR A 242 -12.49 -11.58 -5.69
C THR A 242 -12.35 -11.67 -7.20
N ALA A 243 -11.55 -10.82 -7.82
CA ALA A 243 -11.34 -10.86 -9.28
C ALA A 243 -10.70 -12.18 -9.73
N ALA A 244 -9.67 -12.65 -9.02
CA ALA A 244 -9.03 -13.93 -9.32
C ALA A 244 -10.02 -15.12 -9.22
N ARG A 245 -10.88 -15.13 -8.20
CA ARG A 245 -11.91 -16.15 -8.01
C ARG A 245 -13.00 -16.05 -9.09
N MET A 246 -13.46 -14.84 -9.44
CA MET A 246 -14.42 -14.62 -10.52
C MET A 246 -13.88 -15.14 -11.85
N ARG A 247 -12.63 -14.84 -12.18
CA ARG A 247 -11.96 -15.34 -13.39
C ARG A 247 -11.99 -16.85 -13.45
N LYS A 248 -11.61 -17.50 -12.35
CA LYS A 248 -11.58 -18.96 -12.27
C LYS A 248 -12.97 -19.60 -12.37
N GLU A 249 -13.97 -19.07 -11.67
CA GLU A 249 -15.31 -19.69 -11.58
C GLU A 249 -16.22 -19.30 -12.74
N LEU A 250 -16.09 -18.07 -13.27
CA LEU A 250 -16.97 -17.53 -14.31
C LEU A 250 -16.30 -17.50 -15.69
N SER A 251 -15.02 -17.87 -15.79
CA SER A 251 -14.23 -17.85 -17.04
C SER A 251 -14.27 -16.48 -17.71
N THR A 252 -13.94 -15.41 -16.94
CA THR A 252 -13.98 -14.03 -17.40
C THR A 252 -12.60 -13.53 -17.80
N ASP A 253 -12.56 -12.55 -18.71
CA ASP A 253 -11.35 -11.89 -19.18
C ASP A 253 -11.11 -10.57 -18.41
N ILE A 254 -12.22 -9.94 -17.98
CA ILE A 254 -12.21 -8.65 -17.29
C ILE A 254 -13.16 -8.71 -16.08
N GLU A 255 -12.67 -8.31 -14.91
CA GLU A 255 -13.43 -8.26 -13.67
C GLU A 255 -13.52 -6.82 -13.15
N VAL A 256 -14.74 -6.33 -12.96
CA VAL A 256 -15.07 -4.98 -12.49
C VAL A 256 -15.78 -5.06 -11.16
N LEU A 257 -15.09 -4.71 -10.08
CA LEU A 257 -15.63 -4.73 -8.72
C LEU A 257 -16.02 -3.33 -8.29
N ILE A 258 -17.29 -3.10 -8.00
CA ILE A 258 -17.89 -1.78 -7.89
C ILE A 258 -18.36 -1.50 -6.47
N SER A 259 -17.90 -0.39 -5.89
CA SER A 259 -18.37 0.11 -4.59
C SER A 259 -19.78 0.71 -4.70
N ARG A 260 -20.41 0.93 -3.56
CA ARG A 260 -21.74 1.57 -3.50
C ARG A 260 -21.76 2.99 -4.07
N GLU A 261 -20.62 3.67 -4.04
CA GLU A 261 -20.44 5.03 -4.54
C GLU A 261 -20.11 5.08 -6.04
N GLY A 262 -19.94 3.91 -6.69
CA GLY A 262 -19.60 3.81 -8.10
C GLY A 262 -18.09 3.81 -8.39
N ARG A 263 -17.23 3.81 -7.39
CA ARG A 263 -15.81 3.54 -7.61
C ARG A 263 -15.64 2.08 -7.99
N PHE A 264 -14.76 1.81 -8.93
CA PHE A 264 -14.49 0.44 -9.32
C PHE A 264 -13.00 0.08 -9.24
N SER A 265 -12.73 -1.17 -8.93
CA SER A 265 -11.45 -1.84 -9.10
C SER A 265 -11.56 -2.78 -10.29
N LEU A 266 -10.62 -2.67 -11.21
CA LEU A 266 -10.59 -3.38 -12.48
C LEU A 266 -9.40 -4.32 -12.53
N ARG A 267 -9.62 -5.54 -12.96
CA ARG A 267 -8.58 -6.51 -13.31
C ARG A 267 -8.87 -7.06 -14.71
N SER A 268 -7.83 -7.30 -15.50
CA SER A 268 -7.98 -7.89 -16.83
C SER A 268 -6.79 -8.77 -17.19
N VAL A 269 -7.05 -9.82 -17.95
CA VAL A 269 -5.99 -10.64 -18.57
C VAL A 269 -5.38 -9.86 -19.73
N PRO A 270 -6.14 -9.31 -20.70
CA PRO A 270 -5.59 -8.37 -21.66
C PRO A 270 -5.10 -7.10 -20.94
N ALA A 271 -3.95 -6.61 -21.34
CA ALA A 271 -3.24 -5.50 -20.66
C ALA A 271 -3.89 -4.12 -20.96
N ILE A 272 -5.22 -4.02 -20.78
CA ILE A 272 -6.05 -2.84 -21.14
C ILE A 272 -6.70 -2.14 -19.93
N SER A 273 -6.53 -2.66 -18.70
CA SER A 273 -7.18 -2.07 -17.52
C SER A 273 -6.92 -0.58 -17.38
N HIS A 274 -5.68 -0.13 -17.55
CA HIS A 274 -5.30 1.27 -17.40
C HIS A 274 -5.90 2.17 -18.50
N LEU A 275 -6.11 1.64 -19.70
CA LEU A 275 -6.73 2.37 -20.79
C LEU A 275 -8.21 2.60 -20.50
N ILE A 276 -8.93 1.55 -20.11
CA ILE A 276 -10.34 1.66 -19.71
C ILE A 276 -10.50 2.62 -18.52
N ALA A 277 -9.65 2.50 -17.50
CA ALA A 277 -9.75 3.32 -16.30
C ALA A 277 -9.59 4.82 -16.59
N ARG A 278 -8.76 5.20 -17.57
CA ARG A 278 -8.58 6.61 -18.00
C ARG A 278 -9.88 7.26 -18.49
N GLU A 279 -10.71 6.52 -19.22
CA GLU A 279 -12.02 6.98 -19.69
C GLU A 279 -13.00 7.32 -18.54
N TYR A 280 -12.69 6.85 -17.34
CA TYR A 280 -13.46 7.09 -16.12
C TYR A 280 -12.69 7.93 -15.07
N GLY A 281 -11.73 8.75 -15.53
CA GLY A 281 -10.94 9.64 -14.67
C GLY A 281 -10.04 8.91 -13.67
N GLY A 282 -9.70 7.66 -13.98
CA GLY A 282 -8.87 6.80 -13.15
C GLY A 282 -7.52 6.48 -13.78
N GLY A 283 -6.88 5.42 -13.31
CA GLY A 283 -5.58 4.95 -13.79
C GLY A 283 -5.13 3.69 -13.07
N GLY A 284 -3.90 3.29 -13.33
CA GLY A 284 -3.28 2.09 -12.73
C GLY A 284 -2.35 1.38 -13.71
N HIS A 285 -2.13 0.11 -13.44
CA HIS A 285 -1.30 -0.77 -14.26
C HIS A 285 -2.08 -1.40 -15.43
N PRO A 286 -1.40 -1.95 -16.44
CA PRO A 286 -2.04 -2.61 -17.58
C PRO A 286 -3.07 -3.68 -17.22
N ASN A 287 -2.82 -4.48 -16.18
CA ASN A 287 -3.71 -5.56 -15.75
C ASN A 287 -4.50 -5.23 -14.46
N ALA A 288 -4.28 -4.06 -13.83
CA ALA A 288 -4.90 -3.69 -12.57
C ALA A 288 -5.06 -2.17 -12.47
N ALA A 289 -6.28 -1.67 -12.51
CA ALA A 289 -6.58 -0.24 -12.49
C ALA A 289 -7.85 0.06 -11.71
N GLY A 290 -8.17 1.33 -11.55
CA GLY A 290 -9.40 1.76 -10.92
C GLY A 290 -9.90 3.08 -11.47
N GLY A 291 -11.20 3.31 -11.34
CA GLY A 291 -11.88 4.51 -11.79
C GLY A 291 -13.20 4.72 -11.08
N SER A 292 -14.05 5.60 -11.64
CA SER A 292 -15.36 5.84 -11.06
C SER A 292 -16.43 6.05 -12.15
N PHE A 293 -17.56 5.35 -12.00
CA PHE A 293 -18.75 5.57 -12.85
C PHE A 293 -19.49 6.89 -12.54
N GLY A 294 -19.14 7.57 -11.44
CA GLY A 294 -19.85 8.78 -11.06
C GLY A 294 -21.34 8.56 -10.76
N PHE A 295 -21.67 7.52 -10.00
CA PHE A 295 -23.08 7.15 -9.75
C PHE A 295 -23.91 8.30 -9.21
N SER A 296 -25.01 8.59 -9.91
CA SER A 296 -26.11 9.41 -9.40
C SER A 296 -26.80 8.68 -8.22
N PHE A 297 -27.62 9.43 -7.47
CA PHE A 297 -28.42 8.81 -6.39
C PHE A 297 -29.29 7.65 -6.91
N TRP A 298 -29.90 7.78 -8.09
CA TRP A 298 -30.73 6.74 -8.71
C TRP A 298 -29.91 5.54 -9.16
N ASN A 299 -28.70 5.75 -9.68
CA ASN A 299 -27.83 4.64 -10.06
C ASN A 299 -27.34 3.84 -8.85
N ARG A 300 -27.12 4.49 -7.70
CA ARG A 300 -26.82 3.78 -6.43
C ARG A 300 -27.96 2.87 -6.00
N ILE A 301 -29.21 3.35 -6.07
CA ILE A 301 -30.41 2.54 -5.75
C ILE A 301 -30.53 1.38 -6.74
N ARG A 302 -30.44 1.67 -8.04
CA ARG A 302 -30.54 0.67 -9.11
C ARG A 302 -29.48 -0.42 -8.97
N PHE A 303 -28.23 -0.03 -8.76
CA PHE A 303 -27.14 -0.99 -8.54
C PHE A 303 -27.37 -1.86 -7.30
N ARG A 304 -27.86 -1.26 -6.21
CA ARG A 304 -28.15 -1.99 -4.97
C ARG A 304 -29.26 -3.03 -5.14
N ILE A 305 -30.29 -2.74 -5.92
CA ILE A 305 -31.48 -3.60 -6.10
C ILE A 305 -31.22 -4.61 -7.22
N PHE A 306 -30.76 -4.16 -8.36
CA PHE A 306 -30.70 -4.97 -9.59
C PHE A 306 -29.27 -5.42 -9.96
N GLY A 307 -28.23 -4.92 -9.31
CA GLY A 307 -26.83 -5.25 -9.60
C GLY A 307 -26.32 -4.72 -10.94
N THR A 308 -27.09 -3.89 -11.64
CA THR A 308 -26.76 -3.35 -12.97
C THR A 308 -27.12 -1.89 -13.11
N VAL A 309 -26.36 -1.16 -13.93
CA VAL A 309 -26.59 0.25 -14.28
C VAL A 309 -26.31 0.48 -15.77
N PRO A 310 -26.86 1.54 -16.39
CA PRO A 310 -26.64 1.84 -17.81
C PRO A 310 -25.17 1.99 -18.20
N GLU A 311 -24.34 2.45 -17.27
CA GLU A 311 -22.90 2.67 -17.45
C GLU A 311 -22.13 1.38 -17.82
N PHE A 312 -22.68 0.20 -17.52
CA PHE A 312 -22.05 -1.07 -17.88
C PHE A 312 -22.00 -1.29 -19.39
N ALA A 313 -23.05 -0.88 -20.11
CA ALA A 313 -23.06 -0.96 -21.59
C ALA A 313 -21.93 -0.10 -22.19
N ARG A 314 -21.79 1.14 -21.74
CA ARG A 314 -20.69 2.03 -22.18
C ARG A 314 -19.32 1.44 -21.84
N PHE A 315 -19.16 0.82 -20.67
CA PHE A 315 -17.90 0.18 -20.28
C PHE A 315 -17.55 -0.96 -21.25
N VAL A 316 -18.54 -1.79 -21.61
CA VAL A 316 -18.35 -2.88 -22.58
C VAL A 316 -17.93 -2.31 -23.94
N GLU A 317 -18.62 -1.29 -24.46
CA GLU A 317 -18.25 -0.63 -25.73
C GLU A 317 -16.81 -0.12 -25.73
N ILE A 318 -16.37 0.54 -24.66
CA ILE A 318 -14.98 0.99 -24.50
C ILE A 318 -14.02 -0.19 -24.50
N ALA A 319 -14.29 -1.22 -23.70
CA ALA A 319 -13.40 -2.39 -23.60
C ALA A 319 -13.26 -3.15 -24.92
N GLU A 320 -14.35 -3.27 -25.68
CA GLU A 320 -14.37 -3.97 -26.99
C GLU A 320 -13.79 -3.12 -28.13
N SER A 321 -13.60 -1.82 -27.93
CA SER A 321 -12.96 -0.91 -28.90
C SER A 321 -11.44 -0.85 -28.78
N LEU A 322 -10.87 -1.43 -27.71
CA LEU A 322 -9.44 -1.46 -27.41
C LEU A 322 -8.79 -2.77 -27.87
#